data_271a896f8011e86027a4f4df2ac31863
#
_entry.id   271a896f8011e86027a4f4df2ac31863
#
_cell.length_a   1.000
_cell.length_b   1.000
_cell.length_c   1.000
_cell.angle_alpha   90.00
_cell.angle_beta   90.00
_cell.angle_gamma   90.00
#
_symmetry.space_group_name_H-M   'P 1'
#
loop_
_entity.id
_entity.type
_entity.pdbx_description
1 polymer ?
#
loop_
_entity_poly.entity_id
_entity_poly.type
_entity_poly.pdbx_seq_one_letter_code
_entity_poly.pdbx_strand_id
1 'polypeptide(L)'
;MGQKVNPHGLRVGVIKDWDSRWYASDEKVGDLIVEDQKIRKFLKKTLYGAGVPKIEIERSSDVVTIYLHCARPGVVIGKGGEQIEQYRATVEKMIGKKVKLNIVEVRNPDMNAQLVAENIAQQLEKRISHRRAMKNSMARAMRAGAKGIKVCCSGRLGGREIAGVEHYHEGTIPLQTIRADIEYGFAEAATTFGRIGVKVWIYKGEVLSQTLRTTPRTMDTSKPYQERRERRPRRDGDRRQGGFNRGDRQNGGFNRDRQNGGFNRGQGRPQGGFNRAARPAAPAASKEGGAN
;
A
#
# COMPACT_ATOMS: atom_id res chain seq x y z
N MET A 1 -20.58 2.86 25.99
CA MET A 1 -19.35 3.34 25.33
C MET A 1 -19.67 4.58 24.49
N GLY A 2 -18.84 5.63 24.58
CA GLY A 2 -19.08 6.86 23.84
C GLY A 2 -18.88 6.71 22.33
N GLN A 3 -19.40 7.67 21.57
CA GLN A 3 -19.24 7.81 20.12
C GLN A 3 -17.76 7.98 19.78
N LYS A 4 -17.28 7.30 18.73
CA LYS A 4 -15.90 7.42 18.25
C LYS A 4 -15.81 8.49 17.18
N VAL A 5 -14.93 9.46 17.39
CA VAL A 5 -14.64 10.53 16.43
C VAL A 5 -13.66 10.02 15.36
N ASN A 6 -13.74 10.58 14.14
CA ASN A 6 -12.77 10.29 13.09
C ASN A 6 -11.38 10.80 13.52
N PRO A 7 -10.35 9.93 13.55
CA PRO A 7 -9.00 10.31 14.00
C PRO A 7 -8.38 11.41 13.16
N HIS A 8 -8.71 11.48 11.88
CA HIS A 8 -8.24 12.54 11.00
C HIS A 8 -8.82 13.91 11.43
N GLY A 9 -10.14 13.98 11.66
CA GLY A 9 -10.80 15.20 12.08
C GLY A 9 -10.28 15.76 13.40
N LEU A 10 -9.93 14.90 14.37
CA LEU A 10 -9.33 15.30 15.64
C LEU A 10 -7.95 15.96 15.47
N ARG A 11 -7.23 15.62 14.39
CA ARG A 11 -5.83 16.02 14.16
C ARG A 11 -5.66 17.07 13.07
N VAL A 12 -6.74 17.47 12.40
CA VAL A 12 -6.72 18.52 11.39
C VAL A 12 -6.30 19.85 12.04
N GLY A 13 -5.37 20.54 11.40
CA GLY A 13 -4.82 21.81 11.90
C GLY A 13 -3.71 21.65 12.95
N VAL A 14 -3.45 20.44 13.46
CA VAL A 14 -2.37 20.16 14.43
C VAL A 14 -1.22 19.41 13.75
N ILE A 15 -1.48 18.22 13.24
CA ILE A 15 -0.50 17.38 12.53
C ILE A 15 -0.95 16.94 11.13
N LYS A 16 -2.23 17.04 10.84
CA LYS A 16 -2.83 16.74 9.54
C LYS A 16 -3.35 18.02 8.91
N ASP A 17 -3.22 18.09 7.60
CA ASP A 17 -3.79 19.15 6.79
C ASP A 17 -5.08 18.66 6.12
N TRP A 18 -5.91 19.61 5.66
CA TRP A 18 -7.15 19.32 4.95
C TRP A 18 -6.91 19.04 3.47
N ASP A 19 -7.91 18.43 2.84
CA ASP A 19 -7.79 17.93 1.46
C ASP A 19 -8.14 18.98 0.40
N SER A 20 -8.94 19.99 0.75
CA SER A 20 -9.30 21.09 -0.15
C SER A 20 -8.71 22.39 0.41
N ARG A 21 -7.87 23.05 -0.39
CA ARG A 21 -7.14 24.28 -0.01
C ARG A 21 -7.59 25.42 -0.90
N TRP A 22 -8.72 26.00 -0.56
CA TRP A 22 -9.25 27.17 -1.24
C TRP A 22 -10.19 27.95 -0.34
N TYR A 23 -10.40 29.20 -0.69
CA TYR A 23 -11.35 30.10 -0.04
C TYR A 23 -12.24 30.72 -1.12
N ALA A 24 -13.52 30.92 -0.81
CA ALA A 24 -14.47 31.60 -1.68
C ALA A 24 -15.49 32.38 -0.82
N SER A 25 -16.21 33.33 -1.43
CA SER A 25 -17.34 33.98 -0.82
C SER A 25 -18.49 33.03 -0.56
N ASP A 26 -19.30 33.28 0.47
CA ASP A 26 -20.34 32.38 0.99
C ASP A 26 -21.31 31.89 -0.09
N GLU A 27 -21.70 32.74 -1.03
CA GLU A 27 -22.62 32.40 -2.13
C GLU A 27 -22.07 31.29 -3.04
N LYS A 28 -20.76 31.22 -3.26
CA LYS A 28 -20.12 30.28 -4.18
C LYS A 28 -19.57 29.01 -3.53
N VAL A 29 -19.48 28.99 -2.20
CA VAL A 29 -18.89 27.86 -1.47
C VAL A 29 -19.64 26.56 -1.73
N GLY A 30 -20.98 26.60 -1.72
CA GLY A 30 -21.82 25.44 -1.94
C GLY A 30 -21.59 24.79 -3.32
N ASP A 31 -21.56 25.60 -4.38
CA ASP A 31 -21.33 25.12 -5.73
C ASP A 31 -19.94 24.50 -5.90
N LEU A 32 -18.91 25.17 -5.34
CA LEU A 32 -17.54 24.66 -5.38
C LEU A 32 -17.37 23.33 -4.63
N ILE A 33 -18.06 23.15 -3.50
CA ILE A 33 -18.06 21.86 -2.78
C ILE A 33 -18.69 20.75 -3.63
N VAL A 34 -19.81 21.05 -4.31
CA VAL A 34 -20.47 20.09 -5.20
C VAL A 34 -19.58 19.73 -6.38
N GLU A 35 -18.88 20.71 -6.98
CA GLU A 35 -17.89 20.48 -8.03
C GLU A 35 -16.76 19.58 -7.53
N ASP A 36 -16.15 19.87 -6.39
CA ASP A 36 -15.08 19.07 -5.78
C ASP A 36 -15.54 17.62 -5.54
N GLN A 37 -16.77 17.43 -5.09
CA GLN A 37 -17.31 16.11 -4.87
C GLN A 37 -17.54 15.34 -6.18
N LYS A 38 -17.97 16.02 -7.26
CA LYS A 38 -18.09 15.42 -8.59
C LYS A 38 -16.72 14.97 -9.11
N ILE A 39 -15.68 15.82 -8.97
CA ILE A 39 -14.30 15.49 -9.35
C ILE A 39 -13.80 14.27 -8.58
N ARG A 40 -13.94 14.27 -7.25
CA ARG A 40 -13.49 13.16 -6.39
C ARG A 40 -14.17 11.86 -6.75
N LYS A 41 -15.48 11.87 -6.95
CA LYS A 41 -16.26 10.68 -7.35
C LYS A 41 -15.83 10.15 -8.73
N PHE A 42 -15.67 11.03 -9.70
CA PHE A 42 -15.24 10.66 -11.05
C PHE A 42 -13.84 10.04 -11.04
N LEU A 43 -12.86 10.74 -10.47
CA LEU A 43 -11.47 10.27 -10.44
C LEU A 43 -11.32 8.98 -9.64
N LYS A 44 -12.00 8.85 -8.50
CA LYS A 44 -11.94 7.63 -7.70
C LYS A 44 -12.57 6.43 -8.40
N LYS A 45 -13.68 6.63 -9.11
CA LYS A 45 -14.34 5.58 -9.89
C LYS A 45 -13.47 5.11 -11.05
N THR A 46 -12.90 6.05 -11.80
CA THR A 46 -12.10 5.76 -13.00
C THR A 46 -10.73 5.17 -12.65
N LEU A 47 -10.10 5.67 -11.59
CA LEU A 47 -8.74 5.29 -11.17
C LEU A 47 -8.72 4.29 -10.01
N TYR A 48 -9.80 3.53 -9.82
CA TYR A 48 -9.87 2.55 -8.71
C TYR A 48 -8.72 1.53 -8.77
N GLY A 49 -8.34 1.08 -9.97
CA GLY A 49 -7.21 0.15 -10.18
C GLY A 49 -5.83 0.73 -9.87
N ALA A 50 -5.68 2.06 -9.92
CA ALA A 50 -4.42 2.74 -9.59
C ALA A 50 -4.15 2.86 -8.09
N GLY A 51 -5.18 2.63 -7.25
CA GLY A 51 -5.09 2.77 -5.79
C GLY A 51 -4.90 4.23 -5.38
N VAL A 52 -5.98 5.01 -5.42
CA VAL A 52 -5.99 6.44 -5.06
C VAL A 52 -6.53 6.61 -3.64
N PRO A 53 -5.65 6.81 -2.62
CA PRO A 53 -6.09 7.00 -1.24
C PRO A 53 -6.59 8.40 -0.96
N LYS A 54 -6.01 9.43 -1.58
CA LYS A 54 -6.27 10.83 -1.30
C LYS A 54 -6.25 11.66 -2.58
N ILE A 55 -7.14 12.64 -2.65
CA ILE A 55 -7.20 13.64 -3.71
C ILE A 55 -7.22 15.01 -3.04
N GLU A 56 -6.20 15.81 -3.27
CA GLU A 56 -6.13 17.19 -2.78
C GLU A 56 -6.49 18.15 -3.91
N ILE A 57 -7.25 19.20 -3.58
CA ILE A 57 -7.74 20.18 -4.56
C ILE A 57 -7.36 21.57 -4.08
N GLU A 58 -6.64 22.28 -4.92
CA GLU A 58 -6.32 23.71 -4.74
C GLU A 58 -7.01 24.51 -5.83
N ARG A 59 -7.69 25.57 -5.45
CA ARG A 59 -8.35 26.46 -6.40
C ARG A 59 -7.71 27.83 -6.35
N SER A 60 -7.28 28.32 -7.52
CA SER A 60 -6.96 29.70 -7.81
C SER A 60 -8.10 30.30 -8.63
N SER A 61 -8.05 31.61 -8.94
CA SER A 61 -9.09 32.29 -9.72
C SER A 61 -9.45 31.54 -11.00
N ASP A 62 -8.46 31.14 -11.81
CA ASP A 62 -8.66 30.60 -13.15
C ASP A 62 -8.23 29.15 -13.33
N VAL A 63 -7.52 28.62 -12.34
CA VAL A 63 -6.90 27.28 -12.45
C VAL A 63 -7.24 26.44 -11.22
N VAL A 64 -7.67 25.21 -11.47
CA VAL A 64 -7.88 24.20 -10.43
C VAL A 64 -6.73 23.20 -10.49
N THR A 65 -5.94 23.13 -9.41
CA THR A 65 -4.84 22.16 -9.29
C THR A 65 -5.27 20.99 -8.46
N ILE A 66 -5.16 19.78 -9.01
CA ILE A 66 -5.54 18.54 -8.36
C ILE A 66 -4.31 17.70 -8.15
N TYR A 67 -4.02 17.34 -6.89
CA TYR A 67 -2.95 16.41 -6.54
C TYR A 67 -3.54 15.02 -6.30
N LEU A 68 -3.22 14.10 -7.19
CA LEU A 68 -3.62 12.70 -7.10
C LEU A 68 -2.53 11.89 -6.40
N HIS A 69 -2.80 11.50 -5.16
CA HIS A 69 -1.98 10.51 -4.49
C HIS A 69 -2.34 9.13 -5.04
N CYS A 70 -1.37 8.39 -5.58
CA CYS A 70 -1.62 7.06 -6.12
C CYS A 70 -0.48 6.08 -5.81
N ALA A 71 -0.84 4.81 -5.63
CA ALA A 71 0.11 3.73 -5.40
C ALA A 71 0.77 3.25 -6.71
N ARG A 72 0.06 3.39 -7.84
CA ARG A 72 0.52 2.95 -9.16
C ARG A 72 0.44 4.08 -10.16
N PRO A 73 1.43 4.99 -10.17
CA PRO A 73 1.42 6.16 -11.05
C PRO A 73 1.41 5.81 -12.54
N GLY A 74 2.04 4.70 -12.93
CA GLY A 74 2.05 4.25 -14.32
C GLY A 74 0.66 3.96 -14.90
N VAL A 75 -0.30 3.51 -14.09
CA VAL A 75 -1.68 3.28 -14.51
C VAL A 75 -2.42 4.60 -14.76
N VAL A 76 -2.09 5.64 -14.01
CA VAL A 76 -2.71 6.97 -14.16
C VAL A 76 -2.17 7.70 -15.38
N ILE A 77 -0.85 7.63 -15.59
CA ILE A 77 -0.17 8.30 -16.71
C ILE A 77 -0.55 7.64 -18.03
N GLY A 78 -0.61 6.29 -18.06
CA GLY A 78 -0.85 5.53 -19.27
C GLY A 78 0.33 5.52 -20.24
N LYS A 79 0.11 4.97 -21.43
CA LYS A 79 1.13 4.93 -22.48
C LYS A 79 1.32 6.35 -23.05
N GLY A 80 2.55 6.85 -23.01
CA GLY A 80 2.88 8.16 -23.55
C GLY A 80 2.22 9.38 -22.86
N GLY A 81 1.49 9.19 -21.76
CA GLY A 81 0.77 10.27 -21.07
C GLY A 81 -0.63 10.56 -21.61
N GLU A 82 -1.14 9.75 -22.52
CA GLU A 82 -2.47 9.94 -23.13
C GLU A 82 -3.62 9.90 -22.11
N GLN A 83 -3.56 8.97 -21.16
CA GLN A 83 -4.66 8.79 -20.22
C GLN A 83 -4.80 9.98 -19.26
N ILE A 84 -3.70 10.53 -18.77
CA ILE A 84 -3.76 11.70 -17.89
C ILE A 84 -4.34 12.91 -18.60
N GLU A 85 -4.03 13.10 -19.90
CA GLU A 85 -4.59 14.17 -20.70
C GLU A 85 -6.09 13.99 -20.95
N GLN A 86 -6.55 12.76 -21.17
CA GLN A 86 -7.98 12.45 -21.29
C GLN A 86 -8.75 12.75 -20.00
N TYR A 87 -8.16 12.37 -18.83
CA TYR A 87 -8.78 12.68 -17.53
C TYR A 87 -8.81 14.18 -17.30
N ARG A 88 -7.73 14.91 -17.62
CA ARG A 88 -7.67 16.36 -17.53
C ARG A 88 -8.79 17.00 -18.39
N ALA A 89 -8.89 16.65 -19.65
CA ALA A 89 -9.87 17.18 -20.58
C ALA A 89 -11.31 16.88 -20.11
N THR A 90 -11.56 15.71 -19.54
CA THR A 90 -12.88 15.34 -19.02
C THR A 90 -13.23 16.18 -17.78
N VAL A 91 -12.28 16.36 -16.86
CA VAL A 91 -12.49 17.19 -15.67
C VAL A 91 -12.65 18.67 -16.04
N GLU A 92 -11.87 19.19 -17.02
CA GLU A 92 -12.02 20.55 -17.56
C GLU A 92 -13.43 20.79 -18.14
N LYS A 93 -13.98 19.81 -18.89
CA LYS A 93 -15.35 19.87 -19.40
C LYS A 93 -16.42 19.88 -18.30
N MET A 94 -16.14 19.21 -17.15
CA MET A 94 -17.09 19.19 -16.02
C MET A 94 -17.15 20.50 -15.25
N ILE A 95 -16.02 21.23 -15.18
CA ILE A 95 -15.87 22.42 -14.33
C ILE A 95 -15.93 23.72 -15.14
N GLY A 96 -15.59 23.67 -16.43
CA GLY A 96 -15.48 24.85 -17.28
C GLY A 96 -14.25 25.73 -16.99
N LYS A 97 -13.27 25.23 -16.21
CA LYS A 97 -12.03 25.92 -15.85
C LYS A 97 -10.81 25.09 -16.24
N LYS A 98 -9.66 25.75 -16.39
CA LYS A 98 -8.39 25.06 -16.65
C LYS A 98 -8.01 24.18 -15.46
N VAL A 99 -7.59 22.92 -15.71
CA VAL A 99 -7.22 21.95 -14.68
C VAL A 99 -5.77 21.52 -14.86
N LYS A 100 -5.03 21.48 -13.76
CA LYS A 100 -3.70 20.85 -13.65
C LYS A 100 -3.81 19.60 -12.83
N LEU A 101 -3.45 18.44 -13.40
CA LEU A 101 -3.38 17.15 -12.69
C LEU A 101 -1.92 16.86 -12.32
N ASN A 102 -1.62 16.86 -11.03
CA ASN A 102 -0.32 16.51 -10.50
C ASN A 102 -0.39 15.14 -9.83
N ILE A 103 0.56 14.27 -10.13
CA ILE A 103 0.62 12.92 -9.56
C ILE A 103 1.62 12.90 -8.41
N VAL A 104 1.18 12.39 -7.26
CA VAL A 104 1.99 12.17 -6.08
C VAL A 104 2.07 10.67 -5.80
N GLU A 105 3.27 10.11 -5.84
CA GLU A 105 3.47 8.69 -5.57
C GLU A 105 3.36 8.37 -4.08
N VAL A 106 2.56 7.35 -3.75
CA VAL A 106 2.51 6.75 -2.42
C VAL A 106 3.53 5.61 -2.36
N ARG A 107 4.68 5.87 -1.70
CA ARG A 107 5.81 4.92 -1.66
C ARG A 107 5.45 3.59 -1.00
N ASN A 108 4.73 3.66 0.14
CA ASN A 108 4.37 2.50 0.94
C ASN A 108 2.84 2.35 1.00
N PRO A 109 2.20 1.64 0.06
CA PRO A 109 0.75 1.47 0.03
C PRO A 109 0.21 0.71 1.26
N ASP A 110 0.97 -0.24 1.82
CA ASP A 110 0.59 -1.01 3.00
C ASP A 110 0.62 -0.17 4.31
N MET A 111 1.22 1.02 4.28
CA MET A 111 1.19 2.01 5.37
C MET A 111 0.05 3.02 5.23
N ASN A 112 -0.74 2.94 4.17
CA ASN A 112 -1.88 3.82 3.95
C ASN A 112 -3.19 3.12 4.32
N ALA A 113 -3.91 3.66 5.30
CA ALA A 113 -5.10 3.04 5.85
C ALA A 113 -6.23 2.87 4.81
N GLN A 114 -6.39 3.83 3.88
CA GLN A 114 -7.41 3.76 2.84
C GLN A 114 -7.14 2.64 1.83
N LEU A 115 -5.87 2.50 1.39
CA LEU A 115 -5.48 1.45 0.46
C LEU A 115 -5.58 0.06 1.09
N VAL A 116 -5.23 -0.06 2.37
CA VAL A 116 -5.40 -1.31 3.13
C VAL A 116 -6.88 -1.67 3.26
N ALA A 117 -7.76 -0.69 3.55
CA ALA A 117 -9.20 -0.92 3.62
C ALA A 117 -9.78 -1.39 2.27
N GLU A 118 -9.41 -0.72 1.18
CA GLU A 118 -9.82 -1.09 -0.17
C GLU A 118 -9.30 -2.48 -0.58
N ASN A 119 -8.07 -2.82 -0.21
CA ASN A 119 -7.52 -4.16 -0.46
C ASN A 119 -8.28 -5.26 0.29
N ILE A 120 -8.65 -5.01 1.56
CA ILE A 120 -9.48 -5.95 2.33
C ILE A 120 -10.85 -6.09 1.67
N ALA A 121 -11.48 -4.98 1.27
CA ALA A 121 -12.77 -4.99 0.59
C ALA A 121 -12.73 -5.83 -0.71
N GLN A 122 -11.71 -5.63 -1.55
CA GLN A 122 -11.51 -6.43 -2.76
C GLN A 122 -11.30 -7.92 -2.48
N GLN A 123 -10.62 -8.28 -1.40
CA GLN A 123 -10.46 -9.67 -0.99
C GLN A 123 -11.79 -10.29 -0.56
N LEU A 124 -12.64 -9.53 0.15
CA LEU A 124 -13.98 -9.97 0.55
C LEU A 124 -14.89 -10.18 -0.67
N GLU A 125 -14.85 -9.30 -1.66
CA GLU A 125 -15.55 -9.44 -2.93
C GLU A 125 -15.12 -10.70 -3.69
N LYS A 126 -13.84 -11.06 -3.61
CA LYS A 126 -13.29 -12.31 -4.15
C LYS A 126 -13.59 -13.54 -3.28
N ARG A 127 -14.51 -13.44 -2.32
CA ARG A 127 -14.92 -14.51 -1.42
C ARG A 127 -13.80 -15.10 -0.54
N ILE A 128 -12.77 -14.32 -0.25
CA ILE A 128 -11.74 -14.70 0.72
C ILE A 128 -12.31 -14.52 2.13
N SER A 129 -12.01 -15.47 3.04
CA SER A 129 -12.45 -15.37 4.43
C SER A 129 -12.00 -14.05 5.07
N HIS A 130 -12.93 -13.33 5.71
CA HIS A 130 -12.67 -12.05 6.37
C HIS A 130 -11.53 -12.14 7.40
N ARG A 131 -11.44 -13.25 8.17
CA ARG A 131 -10.38 -13.46 9.15
C ARG A 131 -9.00 -13.54 8.49
N ARG A 132 -8.91 -14.25 7.36
CA ARG A 132 -7.65 -14.34 6.59
C ARG A 132 -7.29 -13.01 5.95
N ALA A 133 -8.25 -12.31 5.36
CA ALA A 133 -8.04 -11.00 4.73
C ALA A 133 -7.53 -9.97 5.75
N MET A 134 -8.17 -9.87 6.93
CA MET A 134 -7.76 -8.95 7.99
C MET A 134 -6.35 -9.27 8.51
N LYS A 135 -6.09 -10.52 8.93
CA LYS A 135 -4.78 -10.90 9.48
C LYS A 135 -3.64 -10.72 8.49
N ASN A 136 -3.85 -11.09 7.22
CA ASN A 136 -2.83 -10.91 6.19
C ASN A 136 -2.50 -9.42 5.94
N SER A 137 -3.53 -8.56 5.91
CA SER A 137 -3.34 -7.12 5.74
C SER A 137 -2.64 -6.49 6.94
N MET A 138 -2.95 -6.93 8.17
CA MET A 138 -2.28 -6.50 9.40
C MET A 138 -0.80 -6.88 9.38
N ALA A 139 -0.48 -8.14 9.08
CA ALA A 139 0.90 -8.61 9.01
C ALA A 139 1.73 -7.84 7.96
N ARG A 140 1.13 -7.45 6.81
CA ARG A 140 1.82 -6.62 5.81
C ARG A 140 2.09 -5.21 6.32
N ALA A 141 1.11 -4.57 6.96
CA ALA A 141 1.28 -3.24 7.51
C ALA A 141 2.36 -3.20 8.62
N MET A 142 2.39 -4.20 9.50
CA MET A 142 3.41 -4.31 10.55
C MET A 142 4.81 -4.52 9.95
N ARG A 143 4.96 -5.34 8.91
CA ARG A 143 6.22 -5.50 8.16
C ARG A 143 6.66 -4.21 7.45
N ALA A 144 5.70 -3.41 6.98
CA ALA A 144 5.99 -2.11 6.37
C ALA A 144 6.45 -1.04 7.38
N GLY A 145 6.40 -1.35 8.69
CA GLY A 145 6.90 -0.48 9.76
C GLY A 145 5.81 0.29 10.51
N ALA A 146 4.54 -0.13 10.45
CA ALA A 146 3.50 0.41 11.31
C ALA A 146 3.77 0.07 12.77
N LYS A 147 3.58 1.02 13.68
CA LYS A 147 3.70 0.81 15.13
C LYS A 147 2.45 0.16 15.73
N GLY A 148 1.35 0.21 15.01
CA GLY A 148 0.11 -0.46 15.37
C GLY A 148 -0.94 -0.34 14.29
N ILE A 149 -1.79 -1.35 14.21
CA ILE A 149 -2.91 -1.41 13.28
C ILE A 149 -4.15 -2.00 13.96
N LYS A 150 -5.31 -1.43 13.63
CA LYS A 150 -6.63 -1.96 14.00
C LYS A 150 -7.48 -2.05 12.75
N VAL A 151 -8.08 -3.22 12.55
CA VAL A 151 -9.01 -3.48 11.45
C VAL A 151 -10.34 -3.88 12.04
N CYS A 152 -11.43 -3.37 11.50
CA CYS A 152 -12.78 -3.69 11.90
C CYS A 152 -13.61 -3.96 10.64
N CYS A 153 -14.24 -5.13 10.58
CA CYS A 153 -15.20 -5.49 9.55
C CYS A 153 -16.58 -5.64 10.16
N SER A 154 -17.60 -5.03 9.56
CA SER A 154 -18.98 -5.05 10.00
C SER A 154 -19.93 -5.39 8.87
N GLY A 155 -20.93 -6.24 9.16
CA GLY A 155 -21.92 -6.68 8.19
C GLY A 155 -22.20 -8.18 8.31
N ARG A 156 -22.73 -8.77 7.24
CA ARG A 156 -23.01 -10.22 7.14
C ARG A 156 -21.74 -10.99 6.81
N LEU A 157 -20.84 -11.08 7.80
CA LEU A 157 -19.54 -11.71 7.65
C LEU A 157 -19.65 -13.21 7.37
N GLY A 158 -19.11 -13.67 6.24
CA GLY A 158 -19.19 -15.07 5.82
C GLY A 158 -20.58 -15.53 5.43
N GLY A 159 -21.51 -14.60 5.10
CA GLY A 159 -22.88 -14.92 4.68
C GLY A 159 -23.85 -15.23 5.84
N ARG A 160 -23.50 -14.88 7.09
CA ARG A 160 -24.39 -15.03 8.24
C ARG A 160 -25.67 -14.26 8.04
N GLU A 161 -26.79 -14.78 8.55
CA GLU A 161 -28.08 -14.11 8.50
C GLU A 161 -28.06 -12.81 9.33
N ILE A 162 -27.54 -12.87 10.54
CA ILE A 162 -27.41 -11.74 11.44
C ILE A 162 -26.06 -11.07 11.22
N ALA A 163 -26.08 -9.76 11.00
CA ALA A 163 -24.88 -8.96 10.89
C ALA A 163 -24.08 -8.94 12.19
N GLY A 164 -22.76 -8.98 12.08
CA GLY A 164 -21.85 -8.95 13.21
C GLY A 164 -20.69 -8.02 12.95
N VAL A 165 -19.93 -7.74 14.01
CA VAL A 165 -18.72 -6.92 13.95
C VAL A 165 -17.55 -7.75 14.46
N GLU A 166 -16.52 -7.92 13.64
CA GLU A 166 -15.26 -8.54 14.06
C GLU A 166 -14.14 -7.51 13.93
N HIS A 167 -13.28 -7.43 14.92
CA HIS A 167 -12.14 -6.54 14.94
C HIS A 167 -10.90 -7.25 15.45
N TYR A 168 -9.77 -6.92 14.83
CA TYR A 168 -8.44 -7.35 15.26
C TYR A 168 -7.55 -6.12 15.39
N HIS A 169 -6.59 -6.18 16.29
CA HIS A 169 -5.59 -5.14 16.48
C HIS A 169 -4.24 -5.78 16.80
N GLU A 170 -3.19 -5.08 16.43
CA GLU A 170 -1.80 -5.45 16.69
C GLU A 170 -1.01 -4.18 16.97
N GLY A 171 -0.14 -4.22 17.98
CA GLY A 171 0.60 -3.05 18.42
C GLY A 171 -0.26 -2.04 19.20
N THR A 172 0.25 -0.81 19.32
CA THR A 172 -0.39 0.28 20.07
C THR A 172 -1.10 1.26 19.14
N ILE A 173 -2.28 1.74 19.52
CA ILE A 173 -3.05 2.74 18.74
C ILE A 173 -3.62 3.77 19.70
N PRO A 174 -2.85 4.80 20.04
CA PRO A 174 -3.28 5.83 20.99
C PRO A 174 -4.22 6.84 20.31
N LEU A 175 -5.51 6.51 20.21
CA LEU A 175 -6.50 7.34 19.50
C LEU A 175 -6.70 8.71 20.12
N GLN A 176 -6.54 8.84 21.43
CA GLN A 176 -6.72 10.11 22.16
C GLN A 176 -5.50 11.02 22.10
N THR A 177 -4.31 10.49 21.81
CA THR A 177 -3.07 11.26 21.74
C THR A 177 -3.04 12.04 20.43
N ILE A 178 -3.15 13.37 20.48
CA ILE A 178 -3.23 14.22 19.28
C ILE A 178 -1.93 14.18 18.47
N ARG A 179 -0.77 14.13 19.12
CA ARG A 179 0.55 14.05 18.46
C ARG A 179 0.80 12.71 17.73
N ALA A 180 -0.02 11.69 17.98
CA ALA A 180 0.09 10.40 17.29
C ALA A 180 -0.41 10.51 15.84
N ASP A 181 0.43 10.16 14.87
CA ASP A 181 0.06 10.11 13.46
C ASP A 181 -0.74 8.84 13.17
N ILE A 182 -2.07 8.98 13.21
CA ILE A 182 -3.00 7.90 12.91
C ILE A 182 -3.70 8.19 11.60
N GLU A 183 -3.56 7.26 10.66
CA GLU A 183 -4.36 7.26 9.44
C GLU A 183 -5.62 6.42 9.63
N TYR A 184 -6.69 6.89 9.02
CA TYR A 184 -7.98 6.21 9.00
C TYR A 184 -8.42 5.96 7.57
N GLY A 185 -8.92 4.76 7.29
CA GLY A 185 -9.46 4.36 6.01
C GLY A 185 -10.81 3.68 6.18
N PHE A 186 -11.71 3.94 5.24
CA PHE A 186 -13.02 3.31 5.16
C PHE A 186 -13.26 2.81 3.74
N ALA A 187 -13.71 1.56 3.62
CA ALA A 187 -14.11 0.97 2.37
C ALA A 187 -15.32 0.06 2.56
N GLU A 188 -16.11 -0.10 1.52
CA GLU A 188 -17.23 -1.03 1.48
C GLU A 188 -16.96 -2.13 0.46
N ALA A 189 -17.19 -3.38 0.86
CA ALA A 189 -17.16 -4.53 -0.03
C ALA A 189 -18.58 -4.88 -0.45
N ALA A 190 -18.84 -4.90 -1.75
CA ALA A 190 -20.12 -5.33 -2.31
C ALA A 190 -20.12 -6.85 -2.47
N THR A 191 -20.79 -7.56 -1.56
CA THR A 191 -20.92 -9.02 -1.61
C THR A 191 -22.33 -9.42 -2.05
N THR A 192 -22.49 -10.69 -2.41
CA THR A 192 -23.80 -11.27 -2.78
C THR A 192 -24.83 -11.18 -1.65
N PHE A 193 -24.37 -11.14 -0.39
CA PHE A 193 -25.23 -11.06 0.81
C PHE A 193 -25.44 -9.63 1.33
N GLY A 194 -24.93 -8.61 0.63
CA GLY A 194 -25.00 -7.22 1.03
C GLY A 194 -23.65 -6.56 1.13
N ARG A 195 -23.59 -5.36 1.70
CA ARG A 195 -22.35 -4.60 1.86
C ARG A 195 -21.71 -4.89 3.21
N ILE A 196 -20.40 -5.06 3.20
CA ILE A 196 -19.56 -5.20 4.39
C ILE A 196 -18.71 -3.95 4.50
N GLY A 197 -18.86 -3.22 5.63
CA GLY A 197 -18.03 -2.06 5.93
C GLY A 197 -16.70 -2.48 6.54
N VAL A 198 -15.62 -1.93 6.00
CA VAL A 198 -14.25 -2.14 6.49
C VAL A 198 -13.70 -0.81 6.99
N LYS A 199 -13.24 -0.78 8.25
CA LYS A 199 -12.59 0.37 8.88
C LYS A 199 -11.19 -0.01 9.29
N VAL A 200 -10.20 0.80 8.94
CA VAL A 200 -8.79 0.55 9.25
C VAL A 200 -8.18 1.78 9.92
N TRP A 201 -7.43 1.56 10.98
CA TRP A 201 -6.61 2.56 11.66
C TRP A 201 -5.17 2.08 11.64
N ILE A 202 -4.25 2.94 11.19
CA ILE A 202 -2.82 2.65 11.18
C ILE A 202 -2.08 3.74 11.94
N TYR A 203 -1.33 3.34 12.95
CA TYR A 203 -0.47 4.22 13.71
C TYR A 203 0.94 4.18 13.16
N LYS A 204 1.45 5.33 12.71
CA LYS A 204 2.79 5.48 12.12
C LYS A 204 3.86 5.90 13.11
N GLY A 205 3.45 6.52 14.19
CA GLY A 205 4.34 7.05 15.23
C GLY A 205 3.93 8.44 15.69
N GLU A 206 4.73 9.06 16.53
CA GLU A 206 4.48 10.42 17.03
C GLU A 206 5.14 11.46 16.13
N VAL A 207 4.44 12.57 15.93
CA VAL A 207 4.92 13.77 15.24
C VAL A 207 5.12 14.84 16.28
N LEU A 208 6.38 15.22 16.52
CA LEU A 208 6.76 16.25 17.48
C LEU A 208 6.97 17.63 16.84
N SER A 209 7.14 17.66 15.50
CA SER A 209 7.24 18.93 14.75
C SER A 209 5.90 19.63 14.66
N GLN A 210 5.87 20.93 14.93
CA GLN A 210 4.66 21.75 14.84
C GLN A 210 4.36 22.24 13.42
N THR A 211 5.21 21.94 12.44
CA THR A 211 5.02 22.38 11.06
C THR A 211 4.14 21.40 10.29
N LEU A 212 3.03 21.91 9.76
CA LEU A 212 2.19 21.17 8.82
C LEU A 212 2.93 20.98 7.48
N ARG A 213 2.84 19.79 6.92
CA ARG A 213 3.34 19.54 5.55
C ARG A 213 2.34 20.12 4.57
N THR A 214 2.62 21.32 4.09
CA THR A 214 1.74 22.04 3.17
C THR A 214 1.99 21.71 1.70
N THR A 215 3.17 21.17 1.34
CA THR A 215 3.52 20.94 -0.07
C THR A 215 3.65 19.45 -0.36
N PRO A 216 2.76 18.85 -1.15
CA PRO A 216 2.93 17.49 -1.61
C PRO A 216 4.13 17.39 -2.54
N ARG A 217 4.91 16.31 -2.40
CA ARG A 217 6.05 16.02 -3.27
C ARG A 217 5.53 15.48 -4.59
N THR A 218 5.38 16.34 -5.59
CA THR A 218 4.91 15.97 -6.93
C THR A 218 5.98 15.20 -7.70
N MET A 219 5.57 14.27 -8.55
CA MET A 219 6.40 13.76 -9.61
C MET A 219 6.46 14.81 -10.73
N ASP A 220 7.67 15.19 -11.15
CA ASP A 220 7.87 15.99 -12.34
C ASP A 220 7.42 15.21 -13.57
N THR A 221 6.18 15.44 -13.99
CA THR A 221 5.62 14.86 -15.22
C THR A 221 6.04 15.61 -16.48
N SER A 222 6.66 16.79 -16.31
CA SER A 222 7.14 17.62 -17.42
C SER A 222 8.41 17.09 -18.08
N LYS A 223 9.12 16.13 -17.47
CA LYS A 223 10.31 15.51 -18.07
C LYS A 223 9.94 14.20 -18.74
N PRO A 224 10.15 14.06 -20.05
CA PRO A 224 9.88 12.82 -20.75
C PRO A 224 10.68 11.66 -20.12
N TYR A 225 10.05 10.50 -20.01
CA TYR A 225 10.57 9.29 -19.36
C TYR A 225 11.96 8.85 -19.84
N GLN A 226 12.39 9.32 -20.99
CA GLN A 226 13.69 9.02 -21.60
C GLN A 226 14.89 9.65 -20.89
N GLU A 227 14.76 10.85 -20.31
CA GLU A 227 15.88 11.49 -19.61
C GLU A 227 16.29 10.83 -18.30
N ARG A 228 15.43 10.00 -17.73
CA ARG A 228 15.71 9.31 -16.47
C ARG A 228 16.64 8.10 -16.62
N ARG A 229 16.79 7.57 -17.85
CA ARG A 229 17.70 6.44 -18.15
C ARG A 229 19.15 6.86 -18.39
N GLU A 230 19.41 8.10 -18.76
CA GLU A 230 20.75 8.55 -19.17
C GLU A 230 21.63 9.08 -18.03
N ARG A 231 21.10 9.24 -16.82
CA ARG A 231 21.89 9.72 -15.66
C ARG A 231 22.49 8.63 -14.78
N ARG A 232 22.83 7.47 -15.32
CA ARG A 232 23.85 6.64 -14.68
C ARG A 232 25.21 7.18 -15.14
N PRO A 233 26.06 7.67 -14.22
CA PRO A 233 27.41 8.05 -14.62
C PRO A 233 28.09 6.81 -15.19
N ARG A 234 28.42 6.85 -16.47
CA ARG A 234 29.37 5.90 -17.04
C ARG A 234 30.64 6.07 -16.23
N ARG A 235 31.01 5.07 -15.49
CA ARG A 235 32.38 4.94 -14.99
C ARG A 235 33.26 4.89 -16.22
N ASP A 236 33.91 6.01 -16.52
CA ASP A 236 35.03 6.06 -17.45
C ASP A 236 36.08 5.11 -16.92
N GLY A 237 36.22 3.99 -17.60
CA GLY A 237 37.29 3.05 -17.39
C GLY A 237 38.58 3.73 -17.81
N ASP A 238 39.44 3.92 -16.84
CA ASP A 238 40.82 4.32 -16.93
C ASP A 238 41.54 3.51 -18.02
N ARG A 239 41.60 4.04 -19.23
CA ARG A 239 42.51 3.57 -20.30
C ARG A 239 43.91 4.08 -19.92
N ARG A 240 44.60 3.33 -19.06
CA ARG A 240 46.06 3.45 -19.00
C ARG A 240 46.65 2.86 -20.26
N GLN A 241 47.10 3.76 -21.12
CA GLN A 241 48.09 3.48 -22.16
C GLN A 241 49.37 3.02 -21.46
N GLY A 242 49.65 1.73 -21.56
CA GLY A 242 50.95 1.16 -21.22
C GLY A 242 51.70 0.89 -22.47
N GLY A 243 52.73 1.70 -22.74
CA GLY A 243 53.59 1.60 -23.91
C GLY A 243 54.41 0.30 -23.96
N PHE A 244 54.62 -0.11 -25.19
CA PHE A 244 55.54 -1.14 -25.62
C PHE A 244 56.95 -0.87 -25.09
N ASN A 245 57.55 -1.89 -24.42
CA ASN A 245 58.98 -2.02 -24.45
C ASN A 245 59.36 -3.51 -24.60
N ARG A 246 60.01 -3.81 -25.73
CA ARG A 246 60.72 -5.02 -26.04
C ARG A 246 61.94 -5.13 -25.16
N GLY A 247 62.18 -6.28 -24.60
CA GLY A 247 63.45 -6.65 -23.95
C GLY A 247 63.51 -8.14 -23.73
N ASP A 248 64.25 -8.80 -24.64
CA ASP A 248 64.73 -10.15 -24.54
C ASP A 248 65.41 -10.46 -23.18
N ARG A 249 65.20 -11.65 -22.63
CA ARG A 249 66.22 -12.53 -22.14
C ARG A 249 65.65 -13.81 -21.56
N GLN A 250 65.90 -14.84 -22.32
CA GLN A 250 66.43 -16.18 -22.03
C GLN A 250 66.48 -16.67 -20.55
N ASN A 251 66.02 -17.91 -20.49
CA ASN A 251 66.65 -19.01 -19.72
C ASN A 251 66.11 -19.26 -18.30
N GLY A 252 65.83 -20.56 -18.08
CA GLY A 252 65.79 -21.14 -16.77
C GLY A 252 64.62 -22.08 -16.54
N GLY A 253 64.71 -23.29 -17.11
CA GLY A 253 63.83 -24.39 -16.76
C GLY A 253 64.04 -24.87 -15.31
N PHE A 254 63.02 -25.38 -14.71
CA PHE A 254 63.09 -26.50 -13.80
C PHE A 254 61.74 -27.22 -13.76
N ASN A 255 61.77 -28.43 -14.25
CA ASN A 255 60.85 -29.52 -14.00
C ASN A 255 60.69 -29.80 -12.51
N ARG A 256 59.53 -30.11 -12.05
CA ARG A 256 59.30 -31.23 -11.15
C ARG A 256 57.87 -31.65 -11.13
N ASP A 257 57.70 -32.85 -11.66
CA ASP A 257 56.63 -33.80 -11.42
C ASP A 257 56.27 -33.96 -9.97
N ARG A 258 55.01 -34.27 -9.75
CA ARG A 258 54.48 -35.37 -8.95
C ARG A 258 52.97 -35.18 -8.85
N GLN A 259 52.27 -35.96 -9.61
CA GLN A 259 51.72 -37.28 -9.29
C GLN A 259 50.72 -37.26 -8.14
N ASN A 260 49.54 -37.59 -8.55
CA ASN A 260 48.73 -38.69 -8.01
C ASN A 260 47.78 -38.39 -6.84
N GLY A 261 46.57 -38.83 -7.04
CA GLY A 261 45.63 -39.09 -5.97
C GLY A 261 44.18 -38.97 -6.38
N GLY A 262 43.71 -39.84 -7.30
CA GLY A 262 42.31 -40.14 -7.40
C GLY A 262 41.89 -41.12 -6.31
N PHE A 263 40.68 -41.00 -5.83
CA PHE A 263 39.84 -42.06 -5.22
C PHE A 263 38.46 -41.45 -5.04
N ASN A 264 37.48 -41.81 -5.80
CA ASN A 264 36.64 -43.00 -5.77
C ASN A 264 35.55 -42.97 -4.71
N ARG A 265 34.33 -42.92 -5.21
CA ARG A 265 33.09 -43.57 -4.75
C ARG A 265 32.89 -43.79 -3.26
N GLY A 266 31.74 -43.35 -2.81
CA GLY A 266 31.15 -43.87 -1.58
C GLY A 266 29.67 -43.49 -1.52
N GLN A 267 28.83 -44.37 -2.03
CA GLN A 267 27.40 -44.46 -1.74
C GLN A 267 27.17 -44.65 -0.25
N GLY A 268 26.15 -44.03 0.30
CA GLY A 268 25.72 -44.34 1.64
C GLY A 268 24.44 -43.56 2.01
N ARG A 269 23.28 -44.08 1.59
CA ARG A 269 21.99 -43.74 2.24
C ARG A 269 21.90 -44.56 3.52
N PRO A 270 21.42 -44.00 4.63
CA PRO A 270 20.69 -44.77 5.61
C PRO A 270 19.20 -44.48 5.53
N GLN A 271 18.40 -45.48 5.28
CA GLN A 271 16.99 -45.58 5.60
C GLN A 271 16.85 -45.64 7.13
N GLY A 272 16.18 -44.68 7.70
CA GLY A 272 15.71 -44.73 9.08
C GLY A 272 14.19 -44.95 9.08
N GLY A 273 13.78 -46.14 9.49
CA GLY A 273 12.39 -46.54 9.61
C GLY A 273 11.67 -45.77 10.75
N PHE A 274 10.49 -45.29 10.43
CA PHE A 274 9.58 -44.72 11.44
C PHE A 274 8.75 -45.83 12.07
N ASN A 275 9.00 -46.08 13.33
CA ASN A 275 8.14 -46.88 14.20
C ASN A 275 6.83 -46.10 14.48
N ARG A 276 5.76 -46.73 14.04
CA ARG A 276 4.38 -46.34 14.26
C ARG A 276 3.93 -46.88 15.67
N ALA A 277 3.94 -46.03 16.68
CA ALA A 277 3.37 -46.34 17.97
C ALA A 277 1.85 -46.22 17.92
N ALA A 278 1.19 -47.26 18.35
CA ALA A 278 -0.26 -47.43 18.42
C ALA A 278 -0.89 -46.48 19.47
N ARG A 279 -2.01 -45.86 19.11
CA ARG A 279 -2.90 -45.15 20.02
C ARG A 279 -3.73 -46.15 20.83
N PRO A 280 -3.94 -45.96 22.14
CA PRO A 280 -4.91 -46.74 22.91
C PRO A 280 -6.33 -46.27 22.63
N ALA A 281 -7.23 -47.23 22.55
CA ALA A 281 -8.68 -47.06 22.37
C ALA A 281 -9.33 -46.47 23.60
N ALA A 282 -10.31 -45.57 23.38
CA ALA A 282 -11.19 -45.04 24.42
C ALA A 282 -12.28 -46.10 24.83
N PRO A 283 -12.71 -46.14 26.12
CA PRO A 283 -13.73 -47.08 26.53
C PRO A 283 -15.15 -46.65 26.14
N ALA A 284 -15.95 -47.62 25.79
CA ALA A 284 -17.36 -47.51 25.45
C ALA A 284 -18.19 -47.08 26.65
N ALA A 285 -19.04 -46.06 26.49
CA ALA A 285 -20.07 -45.70 27.47
C ALA A 285 -21.29 -46.61 27.33
N SER A 286 -21.63 -47.27 28.42
CA SER A 286 -22.81 -48.07 28.62
C SER A 286 -24.09 -47.23 28.57
N LYS A 287 -25.08 -47.73 27.83
CA LYS A 287 -26.47 -47.29 27.87
C LYS A 287 -27.12 -47.87 29.15
N GLU A 288 -27.64 -47.00 29.98
CA GLU A 288 -28.71 -47.39 30.92
C GLU A 288 -29.94 -46.53 30.59
N GLY A 289 -31.01 -47.25 30.35
CA GLY A 289 -32.35 -46.71 30.23
C GLY A 289 -32.98 -46.54 31.63
N GLY A 290 -33.91 -45.63 31.72
CA GLY A 290 -34.71 -45.38 32.88
C GLY A 290 -35.91 -44.53 32.48
N ALA A 291 -37.08 -45.22 32.42
CA ALA A 291 -38.37 -44.62 32.29
C ALA A 291 -38.76 -43.90 33.58
N ASN A 292 -39.32 -42.68 33.44
CA ASN A 292 -40.59 -42.24 34.01
C ASN A 292 -40.92 -40.85 33.53
#